data_04467f35aca4c8cf878e007c0aae8d0a
#
_entry.id   04467f35aca4c8cf878e007c0aae8d0a
#
_cell.length_a   1.000
_cell.length_b   1.000
_cell.length_c   1.000
_cell.angle_alpha   90.00
_cell.angle_beta   90.00
_cell.angle_gamma   90.00
#
_symmetry.space_group_name_H-M   'P 1'
#
loop_
_entity.id
_entity.type
_entity.pdbx_description
1 polymer ?
#
loop_
_entity_poly.entity_id
_entity_poly.type
_entity_poly.pdbx_seq_one_letter_code
_entity_poly.pdbx_strand_id
1 'polypeptide(L)'
;SEIIFVPIQTPHDPKYEGITRIPSKRIDFDYSYLKSGIKDLSEAIEKNGEDKVVIIISTVLPGTIRTEIKPLLGKHTKLCYNPFFIAMGSTIRDFLHPEFILFGVDDEEAAKKAQNFYKTICDSPFYKTTIENAELIKVSYNTMISTKISFVNTIMEACHHLPNTNIDDVTNALKLATRRLISGAYMSGGMGDGGGCHPRDNIALSHLSQKLN
;
A
#
# COMPACT_ATOMS: atom_id res chain seq x y z
N SER A 1 -3.45 21.77 -18.49
CA SER A 1 -3.85 21.23 -17.19
C SER A 1 -2.93 21.76 -16.10
N GLU A 2 -3.46 22.09 -14.92
CA GLU A 2 -2.65 22.51 -13.76
C GLU A 2 -2.20 21.33 -12.92
N ILE A 3 -2.97 20.23 -12.91
CA ILE A 3 -2.69 19.00 -12.17
C ILE A 3 -2.56 17.86 -13.17
N ILE A 4 -1.52 17.07 -12.99
CA ILE A 4 -1.19 15.92 -13.83
C ILE A 4 -1.04 14.69 -12.93
N PHE A 5 -1.89 13.69 -13.15
CA PHE A 5 -1.79 12.39 -12.48
C PHE A 5 -0.91 11.44 -13.27
N VAL A 6 -0.03 10.73 -12.59
CA VAL A 6 0.93 9.81 -13.19
C VAL A 6 0.67 8.38 -12.68
N PRO A 7 -0.19 7.60 -13.36
CA PRO A 7 -0.51 6.22 -12.99
C PRO A 7 0.32 5.22 -13.83
N ILE A 8 1.64 5.40 -13.87
CA ILE A 8 2.52 4.53 -14.65
C ILE A 8 2.82 3.26 -13.86
N GLN A 9 2.81 2.12 -14.55
CA GLN A 9 3.11 0.83 -13.93
C GLN A 9 4.54 0.73 -13.42
N THR A 10 4.71 0.01 -12.30
CA THR A 10 5.99 -0.36 -11.72
C THR A 10 6.01 -1.89 -11.55
N PRO A 11 6.21 -2.64 -12.64
CA PRO A 11 6.15 -4.09 -12.60
C PRO A 11 7.33 -4.67 -11.83
N HIS A 12 7.20 -5.91 -11.40
CA HIS A 12 8.30 -6.72 -10.92
C HIS A 12 8.64 -7.81 -11.95
N ASP A 13 9.78 -8.47 -11.78
CA ASP A 13 10.20 -9.55 -12.69
C ASP A 13 9.13 -10.67 -12.68
N PRO A 14 8.59 -11.08 -13.85
CA PRO A 14 7.57 -12.13 -13.96
C PRO A 14 7.95 -13.45 -13.28
N LYS A 15 9.24 -13.71 -13.07
CA LYS A 15 9.72 -14.88 -12.32
C LYS A 15 9.24 -14.93 -10.86
N TYR A 16 8.77 -13.80 -10.33
CA TYR A 16 8.30 -13.69 -8.95
C TYR A 16 6.77 -13.55 -8.85
N GLU A 17 6.06 -13.54 -9.98
CA GLU A 17 4.61 -13.47 -10.01
C GLU A 17 3.95 -14.84 -9.79
N GLY A 18 2.92 -14.88 -8.95
CA GLY A 18 2.08 -16.07 -8.78
C GLY A 18 2.78 -17.30 -8.21
N ILE A 19 3.98 -17.16 -7.68
CA ILE A 19 4.77 -18.27 -7.13
C ILE A 19 4.33 -18.54 -5.70
N THR A 20 3.92 -19.79 -5.42
CA THR A 20 3.45 -20.25 -4.11
C THR A 20 4.53 -20.14 -3.02
N ARG A 21 5.80 -20.31 -3.38
CA ARG A 21 6.94 -20.09 -2.47
C ARG A 21 7.78 -18.94 -3.01
N ILE A 22 7.88 -17.89 -2.23
CA ILE A 22 8.73 -16.75 -2.59
C ILE A 22 10.18 -17.21 -2.63
N PRO A 23 10.93 -17.00 -3.75
CA PRO A 23 12.34 -17.35 -3.87
C PRO A 23 13.18 -16.70 -2.75
N SER A 24 14.32 -17.32 -2.41
CA SER A 24 15.26 -16.74 -1.43
C SER A 24 15.83 -15.39 -1.89
N LYS A 25 16.05 -15.22 -3.21
CA LYS A 25 16.45 -13.94 -3.79
C LYS A 25 15.22 -13.02 -3.87
N ARG A 26 15.37 -11.81 -3.36
CA ARG A 26 14.37 -10.74 -3.47
C ARG A 26 14.81 -9.73 -4.52
N ILE A 27 13.85 -9.05 -5.13
CA ILE A 27 14.09 -8.03 -6.15
C ILE A 27 13.13 -6.86 -5.91
N ASP A 28 13.56 -5.64 -6.28
CA ASP A 28 12.74 -4.44 -6.28
C ASP A 28 11.85 -4.39 -7.52
N PHE A 29 10.93 -3.42 -7.56
CA PHE A 29 10.15 -3.12 -8.75
C PHE A 29 11.03 -2.60 -9.90
N ASP A 30 10.57 -2.78 -11.13
CA ASP A 30 11.17 -2.13 -12.30
C ASP A 30 10.57 -0.72 -12.46
N TYR A 31 11.39 0.29 -12.21
CA TYR A 31 11.02 1.70 -12.33
C TYR A 31 11.29 2.30 -13.71
N SER A 32 11.75 1.51 -14.69
CA SER A 32 12.14 2.00 -16.02
C SER A 32 11.01 2.76 -16.73
N TYR A 33 9.79 2.22 -16.69
CA TYR A 33 8.62 2.86 -17.28
C TYR A 33 8.28 4.18 -16.60
N LEU A 34 8.26 4.17 -15.26
CA LEU A 34 7.98 5.37 -14.47
C LEU A 34 9.02 6.45 -14.72
N LYS A 35 10.31 6.09 -14.70
CA LYS A 35 11.42 7.02 -14.96
C LYS A 35 11.37 7.61 -16.36
N SER A 36 11.10 6.79 -17.38
CA SER A 36 10.93 7.28 -18.76
C SER A 36 9.77 8.26 -18.87
N GLY A 37 8.59 7.89 -18.38
CA GLY A 37 7.42 8.75 -18.45
C GLY A 37 7.56 10.06 -17.66
N ILE A 38 8.23 10.02 -16.50
CA ILE A 38 8.53 11.24 -15.72
C ILE A 38 9.51 12.15 -16.46
N LYS A 39 10.54 11.58 -17.13
CA LYS A 39 11.48 12.38 -17.93
C LYS A 39 10.77 13.09 -19.07
N ASP A 40 9.98 12.37 -19.86
CA ASP A 40 9.23 12.95 -20.98
C ASP A 40 8.25 14.03 -20.51
N LEU A 41 7.57 13.77 -19.38
CA LEU A 41 6.66 14.73 -18.76
C LEU A 41 7.40 15.98 -18.27
N SER A 42 8.53 15.82 -17.62
CA SER A 42 9.35 16.92 -17.11
C SER A 42 9.84 17.82 -18.26
N GLU A 43 10.34 17.23 -19.35
CA GLU A 43 10.78 17.96 -20.55
C GLU A 43 9.62 18.77 -21.14
N ALA A 44 8.41 18.19 -21.20
CA ALA A 44 7.23 18.87 -21.70
C ALA A 44 6.79 20.04 -20.81
N ILE A 45 6.87 19.88 -19.47
CA ILE A 45 6.55 20.93 -18.50
C ILE A 45 7.56 22.09 -18.63
N GLU A 46 8.86 21.79 -18.66
CA GLU A 46 9.90 22.80 -18.79
C GLU A 46 9.79 23.59 -20.10
N LYS A 47 9.44 22.91 -21.21
CA LYS A 47 9.17 23.56 -22.50
C LYS A 47 7.94 24.46 -22.47
N ASN A 48 6.92 24.11 -21.69
CA ASN A 48 5.72 24.93 -21.49
C ASN A 48 6.01 26.17 -20.64
N GLY A 49 6.92 26.08 -19.69
CA GLY A 49 7.38 27.19 -18.83
C GLY A 49 6.41 27.59 -17.72
N GLU A 50 5.37 26.82 -17.46
CA GLU A 50 4.38 27.06 -16.40
C GLU A 50 4.49 25.99 -15.31
N ASP A 51 4.33 26.39 -14.05
CA ASP A 51 4.32 25.47 -12.92
C ASP A 51 3.14 24.50 -13.00
N LYS A 52 3.43 23.22 -12.85
CA LYS A 52 2.43 22.13 -12.83
C LYS A 52 2.55 21.32 -11.56
N VAL A 53 1.40 20.90 -11.03
CA VAL A 53 1.36 19.91 -9.94
C VAL A 53 1.38 18.52 -10.56
N VAL A 54 2.40 17.74 -10.23
CA VAL A 54 2.54 16.36 -10.67
C VAL A 54 2.27 15.43 -9.48
N ILE A 55 1.23 14.61 -9.63
CA ILE A 55 0.77 13.65 -8.63
C ILE A 55 1.16 12.25 -9.06
N ILE A 56 2.13 11.65 -8.39
CA ILE A 56 2.56 10.27 -8.67
C ILE A 56 1.70 9.31 -7.86
N ILE A 57 1.06 8.37 -8.58
CA ILE A 57 0.17 7.35 -8.02
C ILE A 57 0.87 6.00 -7.90
N SER A 58 1.86 5.75 -8.75
CA SER A 58 2.58 4.48 -8.89
C SER A 58 3.10 3.97 -7.54
N THR A 59 2.93 2.68 -7.27
CA THR A 59 3.48 2.05 -6.06
C THR A 59 4.99 1.90 -6.19
N VAL A 60 5.72 2.37 -5.20
CA VAL A 60 7.18 2.30 -5.14
C VAL A 60 7.64 1.93 -3.73
N LEU A 61 8.88 1.45 -3.57
CA LEU A 61 9.47 1.21 -2.26
C LEU A 61 9.94 2.52 -1.59
N PRO A 62 10.02 2.55 -0.26
CA PRO A 62 10.46 3.73 0.49
C PRO A 62 11.81 4.30 0.01
N GLY A 63 11.83 5.60 -0.25
CA GLY A 63 13.00 6.33 -0.74
C GLY A 63 13.07 6.46 -2.26
N THR A 64 12.30 5.69 -3.03
CA THR A 64 12.36 5.67 -4.50
C THR A 64 12.00 7.03 -5.12
N ILE A 65 10.94 7.66 -4.65
CA ILE A 65 10.55 8.99 -5.18
C ILE A 65 11.69 10.00 -5.01
N ARG A 66 12.36 9.98 -3.88
CA ARG A 66 13.44 10.92 -3.59
C ARG A 66 14.70 10.64 -4.40
N THR A 67 15.08 9.36 -4.53
CA THR A 67 16.37 8.98 -5.14
C THR A 67 16.29 8.75 -6.65
N GLU A 68 15.15 8.26 -7.15
CA GLU A 68 15.02 7.84 -8.54
C GLU A 68 14.17 8.80 -9.39
N ILE A 69 13.16 9.44 -8.77
CA ILE A 69 12.16 10.22 -9.50
C ILE A 69 12.41 11.72 -9.39
N LYS A 70 12.60 12.22 -8.16
CA LYS A 70 12.80 13.66 -7.92
C LYS A 70 13.96 14.27 -8.72
N PRO A 71 15.10 13.59 -8.92
CA PRO A 71 16.19 14.11 -9.76
C PRO A 71 15.85 14.29 -11.25
N LEU A 72 14.78 13.67 -11.73
CA LEU A 72 14.31 13.78 -13.12
C LEU A 72 13.35 14.97 -13.34
N LEU A 73 12.91 15.62 -12.26
CA LEU A 73 11.93 16.70 -12.31
C LEU A 73 12.62 18.04 -12.49
N GLY A 74 12.06 18.89 -13.37
CA GLY A 74 12.51 20.25 -13.58
C GLY A 74 11.94 21.24 -12.56
N LYS A 75 12.35 22.50 -12.66
CA LYS A 75 12.00 23.58 -11.72
C LYS A 75 10.52 23.95 -11.71
N HIS A 76 9.81 23.70 -12.84
CA HIS A 76 8.39 23.97 -12.99
C HIS A 76 7.48 22.83 -12.50
N THR A 77 8.05 21.81 -11.83
CA THR A 77 7.29 20.68 -11.29
C THR A 77 7.14 20.79 -9.77
N LYS A 78 5.89 20.86 -9.32
CA LYS A 78 5.49 20.76 -7.91
C LYS A 78 5.03 19.33 -7.63
N LEU A 79 5.80 18.59 -6.85
CA LEU A 79 5.57 17.15 -6.64
C LEU A 79 4.67 16.87 -5.44
N CYS A 80 3.70 15.96 -5.63
CA CYS A 80 2.96 15.30 -4.56
C CYS A 80 2.91 13.79 -4.83
N TYR A 81 3.19 12.96 -3.84
CA TYR A 81 3.02 11.51 -3.92
C TYR A 81 1.67 11.11 -3.34
N ASN A 82 0.84 10.42 -4.13
CA ASN A 82 -0.51 10.02 -3.73
C ASN A 82 -0.82 8.60 -4.19
N PRO A 83 -0.32 7.57 -3.51
CA PRO A 83 -0.63 6.20 -3.86
C PRO A 83 -2.10 5.88 -3.61
N PHE A 84 -2.72 5.11 -4.53
CA PHE A 84 -4.13 4.73 -4.43
C PHE A 84 -4.29 3.39 -3.71
N PHE A 85 -5.39 3.28 -2.95
CA PHE A 85 -5.83 2.06 -2.28
C PHE A 85 -7.09 1.55 -2.98
N ILE A 86 -6.91 1.02 -4.19
CA ILE A 86 -7.98 0.52 -5.05
C ILE A 86 -7.82 -0.97 -5.30
N ALA A 87 -8.93 -1.69 -5.45
CA ALA A 87 -8.94 -3.10 -5.82
C ALA A 87 -9.47 -3.29 -7.24
N MET A 88 -8.97 -4.34 -7.92
CA MET A 88 -9.50 -4.74 -9.22
C MET A 88 -10.96 -5.15 -9.06
N GLY A 89 -11.83 -4.65 -9.97
CA GLY A 89 -13.28 -4.89 -9.91
C GLY A 89 -14.08 -3.82 -9.16
N SER A 90 -13.46 -3.04 -8.25
CA SER A 90 -14.11 -1.93 -7.54
C SER A 90 -13.43 -0.58 -7.73
N THR A 91 -12.53 -0.46 -8.70
CA THR A 91 -11.64 0.69 -8.92
C THR A 91 -12.35 2.04 -8.89
N ILE A 92 -13.46 2.18 -9.61
CA ILE A 92 -14.22 3.45 -9.67
C ILE A 92 -14.84 3.77 -8.30
N ARG A 93 -15.44 2.77 -7.65
CA ARG A 93 -16.03 2.95 -6.32
C ARG A 93 -14.96 3.33 -5.29
N ASP A 94 -13.84 2.63 -5.29
CA ASP A 94 -12.75 2.86 -4.34
C ASP A 94 -12.06 4.23 -4.56
N PHE A 95 -12.05 4.72 -5.81
CA PHE A 95 -11.59 6.07 -6.13
C PHE A 95 -12.56 7.15 -5.66
N LEU A 96 -13.88 6.94 -5.83
CA LEU A 96 -14.91 7.91 -5.44
C LEU A 96 -15.20 7.89 -3.92
N HIS A 97 -14.95 6.76 -3.26
CA HIS A 97 -15.20 6.55 -1.82
C HIS A 97 -14.00 5.88 -1.15
N PRO A 98 -12.80 6.50 -1.18
CA PRO A 98 -11.62 5.93 -0.54
C PRO A 98 -11.77 5.95 0.99
N GLU A 99 -11.18 4.97 1.68
CA GLU A 99 -11.11 4.97 3.15
C GLU A 99 -10.38 6.21 3.68
N PHE A 100 -9.34 6.62 2.99
CA PHE A 100 -8.58 7.86 3.20
C PHE A 100 -7.77 8.19 1.94
N ILE A 101 -7.37 9.45 1.83
CA ILE A 101 -6.48 9.94 0.76
C ILE A 101 -5.12 10.24 1.39
N LEU A 102 -4.09 9.51 0.94
CA LEU A 102 -2.73 9.62 1.46
C LEU A 102 -1.90 10.57 0.60
N PHE A 103 -1.27 11.56 1.23
CA PHE A 103 -0.30 12.43 0.59
C PHE A 103 1.09 12.31 1.23
N GLY A 104 2.08 11.96 0.41
CA GLY A 104 3.50 12.19 0.69
C GLY A 104 3.90 13.57 0.18
N VAL A 105 4.30 14.45 1.08
CA VAL A 105 4.42 15.89 0.82
C VAL A 105 5.85 16.37 0.98
N ASP A 106 6.37 17.01 -0.07
CA ASP A 106 7.55 17.87 -0.03
C ASP A 106 7.19 19.33 -0.36
N ASP A 107 6.08 19.54 -1.08
CA ASP A 107 5.56 20.84 -1.49
C ASP A 107 4.12 21.01 -0.99
N GLU A 108 3.93 21.88 -0.01
CA GLU A 108 2.62 22.11 0.61
C GLU A 108 1.61 22.75 -0.35
N GLU A 109 2.06 23.53 -1.33
CA GLU A 109 1.18 24.13 -2.35
C GLU A 109 0.63 23.04 -3.27
N ALA A 110 1.50 22.11 -3.70
CA ALA A 110 1.08 20.95 -4.49
C ALA A 110 0.07 20.09 -3.74
N ALA A 111 0.34 19.78 -2.47
CA ALA A 111 -0.56 19.01 -1.62
C ALA A 111 -1.91 19.72 -1.43
N LYS A 112 -1.92 21.05 -1.25
CA LYS A 112 -3.13 21.85 -1.13
C LYS A 112 -3.96 21.85 -2.41
N LYS A 113 -3.32 21.99 -3.57
CA LYS A 113 -4.02 21.91 -4.89
C LYS A 113 -4.61 20.53 -5.11
N ALA A 114 -3.84 19.45 -4.82
CA ALA A 114 -4.33 18.08 -4.86
C ALA A 114 -5.53 17.86 -3.92
N GLN A 115 -5.43 18.32 -2.68
CA GLN A 115 -6.52 18.22 -1.71
C GLN A 115 -7.79 18.94 -2.15
N ASN A 116 -7.66 20.14 -2.72
CA ASN A 116 -8.80 20.89 -3.25
C ASN A 116 -9.48 20.16 -4.42
N PHE A 117 -8.69 19.53 -5.28
CA PHE A 117 -9.23 18.67 -6.34
C PHE A 117 -10.05 17.51 -5.76
N TYR A 118 -9.50 16.75 -4.79
CA TYR A 118 -10.22 15.63 -4.19
C TYR A 118 -11.48 16.02 -3.45
N LYS A 119 -11.53 17.21 -2.83
CA LYS A 119 -12.74 17.75 -2.19
C LYS A 119 -13.89 17.99 -3.17
N THR A 120 -13.64 18.04 -4.48
CA THR A 120 -14.70 18.11 -5.51
C THR A 120 -15.27 16.73 -5.84
N ILE A 121 -14.65 15.65 -5.33
CA ILE A 121 -14.99 14.26 -5.66
C ILE A 121 -15.56 13.53 -4.44
N CYS A 122 -14.95 13.70 -3.26
CA CYS A 122 -15.32 12.96 -2.05
C CYS A 122 -15.01 13.74 -0.77
N ASP A 123 -15.64 13.30 0.34
CA ASP A 123 -15.45 13.85 1.69
C ASP A 123 -14.54 12.96 2.56
N SER A 124 -13.77 12.07 1.97
CA SER A 124 -12.89 11.14 2.68
C SER A 124 -11.76 11.89 3.42
N PRO A 125 -11.28 11.36 4.56
CA PRO A 125 -10.24 11.99 5.33
C PRO A 125 -8.91 12.04 4.57
N PHE A 126 -8.15 13.11 4.77
CA PHE A 126 -6.81 13.29 4.21
C PHE A 126 -5.76 12.98 5.26
N TYR A 127 -4.76 12.19 4.90
CA TYR A 127 -3.59 11.94 5.71
C TYR A 127 -2.33 12.44 5.01
N LYS A 128 -1.70 13.47 5.57
CA LYS A 128 -0.45 14.05 5.06
C LYS A 128 0.73 13.59 5.88
N THR A 129 1.81 13.22 5.21
CA THR A 129 3.06 12.79 5.83
C THR A 129 4.23 13.03 4.88
N THR A 130 5.45 12.63 5.24
CA THR A 130 6.60 12.65 4.32
C THR A 130 6.40 11.68 3.17
N ILE A 131 7.10 11.90 2.07
CA ILE A 131 7.06 11.00 0.91
C ILE A 131 7.44 9.58 1.31
N GLU A 132 8.53 9.42 2.07
CA GLU A 132 9.03 8.12 2.52
C GLU A 132 8.03 7.36 3.40
N ASN A 133 7.35 8.08 4.28
CA ASN A 133 6.27 7.48 5.08
C ASN A 133 5.10 7.05 4.20
N ALA A 134 4.71 7.85 3.21
CA ALA A 134 3.61 7.50 2.30
C ALA A 134 3.94 6.29 1.43
N GLU A 135 5.19 6.17 0.96
CA GLU A 135 5.69 4.99 0.26
C GLU A 135 5.60 3.75 1.17
N LEU A 136 6.08 3.86 2.43
CA LEU A 136 6.03 2.76 3.39
C LEU A 136 4.59 2.38 3.76
N ILE A 137 3.71 3.35 3.99
CA ILE A 137 2.29 3.11 4.27
C ILE A 137 1.64 2.31 3.14
N LYS A 138 1.92 2.66 1.88
CA LYS A 138 1.34 1.96 0.72
C LYS A 138 1.72 0.49 0.68
N VAL A 139 2.99 0.16 0.82
CA VAL A 139 3.43 -1.24 0.79
C VAL A 139 3.01 -2.00 2.05
N SER A 140 3.02 -1.35 3.22
CA SER A 140 2.56 -1.93 4.48
C SER A 140 1.07 -2.28 4.46
N TYR A 141 0.23 -1.43 3.87
CA TYR A 141 -1.21 -1.69 3.69
C TYR A 141 -1.44 -2.99 2.91
N ASN A 142 -0.78 -3.13 1.77
CA ASN A 142 -0.89 -4.35 0.95
C ASN A 142 -0.34 -5.59 1.67
N THR A 143 0.78 -5.45 2.39
CA THR A 143 1.36 -6.54 3.19
C THR A 143 0.45 -6.97 4.33
N MET A 144 -0.24 -6.03 4.99
CA MET A 144 -1.22 -6.36 6.03
C MET A 144 -2.41 -7.15 5.47
N ILE A 145 -2.90 -6.80 4.27
CA ILE A 145 -3.93 -7.59 3.59
C ILE A 145 -3.43 -9.02 3.31
N SER A 146 -2.23 -9.15 2.78
CA SER A 146 -1.60 -10.46 2.51
C SER A 146 -1.44 -11.29 3.78
N THR A 147 -1.07 -10.66 4.90
CA THR A 147 -0.95 -11.31 6.21
C THR A 147 -2.30 -11.85 6.68
N LYS A 148 -3.38 -11.08 6.55
CA LYS A 148 -4.73 -11.53 6.88
C LYS A 148 -5.15 -12.74 6.03
N ILE A 149 -4.91 -12.70 4.73
CA ILE A 149 -5.22 -13.81 3.81
C ILE A 149 -4.43 -15.05 4.21
N SER A 150 -3.12 -14.92 4.44
CA SER A 150 -2.27 -16.04 4.84
C SER A 150 -2.70 -16.66 6.17
N PHE A 151 -3.06 -15.81 7.14
CA PHE A 151 -3.59 -16.28 8.43
C PHE A 151 -4.88 -17.09 8.24
N VAL A 152 -5.86 -16.58 7.49
CA VAL A 152 -7.13 -17.29 7.25
C VAL A 152 -6.91 -18.60 6.50
N ASN A 153 -6.02 -18.62 5.49
CA ASN A 153 -5.68 -19.85 4.77
C ASN A 153 -5.04 -20.90 5.68
N THR A 154 -4.17 -20.49 6.61
CA THR A 154 -3.59 -21.40 7.61
C THR A 154 -4.65 -21.99 8.53
N ILE A 155 -5.62 -21.18 8.97
CA ILE A 155 -6.75 -21.68 9.77
C ILE A 155 -7.67 -22.61 8.95
N MET A 156 -7.89 -22.29 7.67
CA MET A 156 -8.65 -23.17 6.76
C MET A 156 -7.98 -24.55 6.63
N GLU A 157 -6.66 -24.59 6.46
CA GLU A 157 -5.92 -25.85 6.40
C GLU A 157 -6.07 -26.64 7.71
N ALA A 158 -5.96 -25.98 8.87
CA ALA A 158 -6.22 -26.63 10.16
C ALA A 158 -7.65 -27.21 10.24
N CYS A 159 -8.65 -26.49 9.76
CA CYS A 159 -10.03 -26.98 9.71
C CYS A 159 -10.19 -28.23 8.84
N HIS A 160 -9.43 -28.38 7.76
CA HIS A 160 -9.48 -29.59 6.93
C HIS A 160 -8.95 -30.84 7.65
N HIS A 161 -8.11 -30.67 8.64
CA HIS A 161 -7.49 -31.79 9.40
C HIS A 161 -8.12 -32.03 10.76
N LEU A 162 -8.94 -31.11 11.25
CA LEU A 162 -9.58 -31.21 12.57
C LEU A 162 -11.08 -31.57 12.42
N PRO A 163 -11.59 -32.61 13.11
CA PRO A 163 -12.99 -32.95 13.06
C PRO A 163 -13.85 -31.86 13.70
N ASN A 164 -15.07 -31.70 13.19
CA ASN A 164 -16.08 -30.77 13.71
C ASN A 164 -15.65 -29.28 13.69
N THR A 165 -14.73 -28.89 12.81
CA THR A 165 -14.34 -27.50 12.60
C THR A 165 -14.78 -27.02 11.21
N ASN A 166 -15.14 -25.74 11.11
CA ASN A 166 -15.53 -25.08 9.88
C ASN A 166 -14.91 -23.70 9.81
N ILE A 167 -14.22 -23.38 8.71
CA ILE A 167 -13.53 -22.10 8.53
C ILE A 167 -14.49 -20.91 8.52
N ASP A 168 -15.69 -21.07 7.98
CA ASP A 168 -16.66 -19.98 7.91
C ASP A 168 -17.17 -19.61 9.31
N ASP A 169 -17.43 -20.61 10.16
CA ASP A 169 -17.82 -20.38 11.55
C ASP A 169 -16.71 -19.67 12.33
N VAL A 170 -15.46 -20.12 12.18
CA VAL A 170 -14.31 -19.48 12.81
C VAL A 170 -14.15 -18.02 12.36
N THR A 171 -14.16 -17.77 11.04
CA THR A 171 -13.95 -16.43 10.52
C THR A 171 -15.13 -15.51 10.78
N ASN A 172 -16.38 -16.02 10.77
CA ASN A 172 -17.55 -15.22 11.13
C ASN A 172 -17.50 -14.78 12.60
N ALA A 173 -17.06 -15.64 13.51
CA ALA A 173 -16.84 -15.26 14.90
C ALA A 173 -15.71 -14.20 15.03
N LEU A 174 -14.58 -14.38 14.33
CA LEU A 174 -13.47 -13.41 14.34
C LEU A 174 -13.87 -12.03 13.80
N LYS A 175 -14.74 -11.96 12.79
CA LYS A 175 -15.28 -10.68 12.26
C LYS A 175 -16.08 -9.88 13.28
N LEU A 176 -16.60 -10.49 14.33
CA LEU A 176 -17.27 -9.79 15.43
C LEU A 176 -16.30 -9.09 16.39
N ALA A 177 -15.01 -9.42 16.32
CA ALA A 177 -13.98 -8.87 17.21
C ALA A 177 -13.51 -7.47 16.73
N THR A 178 -14.42 -6.54 16.57
CA THR A 178 -14.18 -5.21 15.99
C THR A 178 -13.34 -4.27 16.86
N ARG A 179 -13.20 -4.56 18.16
CA ARG A 179 -12.40 -3.73 19.06
C ARG A 179 -10.91 -4.02 19.06
N ARG A 180 -10.48 -5.22 18.65
CA ARG A 180 -9.08 -5.65 18.68
C ARG A 180 -8.57 -6.11 17.32
N LEU A 181 -9.27 -7.02 16.66
CA LEU A 181 -8.79 -7.66 15.42
C LEU A 181 -9.05 -6.82 14.16
N ILE A 182 -10.13 -6.05 14.12
CA ILE A 182 -10.55 -5.26 12.94
C ILE A 182 -10.49 -3.75 13.22
N SER A 183 -9.80 -3.35 14.28
CA SER A 183 -9.62 -1.95 14.68
C SER A 183 -8.16 -1.53 14.63
N GLY A 184 -7.87 -0.26 14.92
CA GLY A 184 -6.52 0.26 15.11
C GLY A 184 -5.83 -0.18 16.41
N ALA A 185 -6.47 -0.97 17.27
CA ALA A 185 -5.85 -1.50 18.48
C ALA A 185 -4.66 -2.41 18.10
N TYR A 186 -3.58 -2.31 18.85
CA TYR A 186 -2.30 -3.01 18.63
C TYR A 186 -1.55 -2.58 17.35
N MET A 187 -1.85 -1.41 16.78
CA MET A 187 -1.14 -0.84 15.64
C MET A 187 -0.19 0.30 16.05
N SER A 188 0.48 0.17 17.19
CA SER A 188 1.47 1.14 17.67
C SER A 188 2.87 0.52 17.64
N GLY A 189 3.86 1.31 17.22
CA GLY A 189 5.26 0.90 17.28
C GLY A 189 5.75 0.72 18.73
N GLY A 190 6.72 -0.16 18.96
CA GLY A 190 7.32 -0.38 20.27
C GLY A 190 6.52 -1.27 21.21
N MET A 191 5.47 -1.94 20.75
CA MET A 191 4.65 -2.84 21.58
C MET A 191 5.38 -4.19 21.91
N GLY A 192 6.58 -4.40 21.41
CA GLY A 192 7.31 -5.64 21.58
C GLY A 192 6.58 -6.82 20.93
N ASP A 193 6.47 -7.90 21.64
CA ASP A 193 5.75 -9.11 21.23
C ASP A 193 4.24 -9.10 21.57
N GLY A 194 3.74 -7.99 22.08
CA GLY A 194 2.34 -7.83 22.49
C GLY A 194 1.99 -8.41 23.85
N GLY A 195 2.99 -8.90 24.60
CA GLY A 195 2.84 -9.47 25.94
C GLY A 195 2.89 -11.00 25.98
N GLY A 196 2.84 -11.59 27.17
CA GLY A 196 3.15 -13.01 27.39
C GLY A 196 2.24 -14.02 26.65
N CYS A 197 1.03 -13.66 26.29
CA CYS A 197 0.10 -14.55 25.58
C CYS A 197 0.43 -14.71 24.10
N HIS A 198 0.83 -13.64 23.43
CA HIS A 198 1.01 -13.64 21.97
C HIS A 198 2.14 -14.57 21.49
N PRO A 199 3.36 -14.53 22.05
CA PRO A 199 4.42 -15.45 21.66
C PRO A 199 4.05 -16.91 21.92
N ARG A 200 3.46 -17.21 23.07
CA ARG A 200 3.04 -18.56 23.45
C ARG A 200 2.05 -19.15 22.46
N ASP A 201 1.02 -18.41 22.12
CA ASP A 201 -0.03 -18.87 21.22
C ASP A 201 0.47 -19.00 19.77
N ASN A 202 1.39 -18.12 19.34
CA ASN A 202 2.06 -18.22 18.04
C ASN A 202 2.94 -19.50 17.96
N ILE A 203 3.66 -19.84 19.01
CA ILE A 203 4.47 -21.08 19.09
C ILE A 203 3.56 -22.31 19.01
N ALA A 204 2.44 -22.32 19.74
CA ALA A 204 1.49 -23.42 19.74
C ALA A 204 0.85 -23.63 18.35
N LEU A 205 0.42 -22.56 17.67
CA LEU A 205 -0.13 -22.64 16.32
C LEU A 205 0.92 -23.11 15.30
N SER A 206 2.14 -22.63 15.39
CA SER A 206 3.26 -23.09 14.55
C SER A 206 3.53 -24.58 14.72
N HIS A 207 3.49 -25.09 15.94
CA HIS A 207 3.64 -26.52 16.22
C HIS A 207 2.51 -27.35 15.61
N LEU A 208 1.26 -26.89 15.73
CA LEU A 208 0.11 -27.54 15.07
C LEU A 208 0.31 -27.59 13.56
N SER A 209 0.67 -26.47 12.93
CA SER A 209 0.91 -26.39 11.47
C SER A 209 1.98 -27.38 11.00
N GLN A 210 3.06 -27.58 11.78
CA GLN A 210 4.10 -28.57 11.47
C GLN A 210 3.60 -30.01 11.54
N LYS A 211 2.64 -30.29 12.42
CA LYS A 211 2.05 -31.65 12.53
C LYS A 211 1.05 -31.97 11.42
N LEU A 212 0.47 -30.96 10.80
CA LEU A 212 -0.54 -31.10 9.76
C LEU A 212 0.07 -31.16 8.34
N ASN A 213 1.34 -30.78 8.19
CA ASN A 213 2.15 -30.91 6.98
C ASN A 213 3.00 -32.18 7.02
#